data_730636a64d2a499de45bb64857765183
#
_entry.id   730636a64d2a499de45bb64857765183
#
_cell.length_a   1.000
_cell.length_b   1.000
_cell.length_c   1.000
_cell.angle_alpha   90.00
_cell.angle_beta   90.00
_cell.angle_gamma   90.00
#
_symmetry.space_group_name_H-M   'P 1'
#
loop_
_entity.id
_entity.type
_entity.pdbx_description
1 polymer ?
#
loop_
_entity_poly.entity_id
_entity_poly.type
_entity_poly.pdbx_seq_one_letter_code
_entity_poly.pdbx_strand_id
1 'polypeptide(L)'
;GNQPRIGDDDEGRVLCSLPGPEAHVNTVLGYLAVVTERPDLAPPQVTPHLGQALFGRPSPAQRRQFEYNSFPAGGYTAVREWREGEENLWVMDHGPLGYLSIAAHGHADTLSLWLHIAGRPVLVDAGTYLYHSGGPWREHFRATTAHNTLSIMGVNSSTIAGAFNWSHKAQGRLLNTVVGTDHWLIEGEHDGYESLTGYHHRRRLE
;
A
#
# COMPACT_ATOMS: atom_id res chain seq x y z
N GLY A 1 -4.17 -7.15 11.44
CA GLY A 1 -3.91 -5.72 11.20
C GLY A 1 -4.55 -5.25 9.92
N ASN A 2 -4.88 -4.00 9.85
CA ASN A 2 -5.38 -3.40 8.62
C ASN A 2 -4.26 -3.37 7.58
N GLN A 3 -4.59 -3.59 6.33
CA GLN A 3 -3.66 -3.53 5.20
C GLN A 3 -3.94 -2.27 4.38
N PRO A 4 -2.91 -1.64 3.77
CA PRO A 4 -3.13 -0.55 2.85
C PRO A 4 -3.92 -1.03 1.63
N ARG A 5 -4.81 -0.17 1.13
CA ARG A 5 -5.44 -0.35 -0.17
C ARG A 5 -4.55 0.32 -1.20
N ILE A 6 -4.08 -0.44 -2.17
CA ILE A 6 -3.11 0.00 -3.16
C ILE A 6 -3.74 -0.16 -4.54
N GLY A 7 -4.02 0.96 -5.21
CA GLY A 7 -4.63 0.98 -6.53
C GLY A 7 -6.03 0.35 -6.56
N ASP A 8 -6.38 -0.22 -7.70
CA ASP A 8 -7.69 -0.85 -7.92
C ASP A 8 -7.87 -2.14 -7.12
N ASP A 9 -9.06 -2.30 -6.57
CA ASP A 9 -9.53 -3.54 -5.95
C ASP A 9 -10.48 -4.24 -6.93
N ASP A 10 -10.03 -5.30 -7.56
CA ASP A 10 -10.79 -6.10 -8.52
C ASP A 10 -11.37 -7.39 -7.92
N GLU A 11 -11.09 -7.69 -6.66
CA GLU A 11 -11.63 -8.79 -5.83
C GLU A 11 -11.92 -10.12 -6.54
N GLY A 12 -11.16 -10.48 -7.56
CA GLY A 12 -11.32 -11.72 -8.30
C GLY A 12 -11.02 -12.97 -7.47
N ARG A 13 -12.04 -13.53 -6.79
CA ARG A 13 -11.91 -14.73 -5.98
C ARG A 13 -12.59 -15.92 -6.62
N VAL A 14 -11.83 -16.99 -6.86
CA VAL A 14 -12.37 -18.26 -7.36
C VAL A 14 -13.07 -19.05 -6.24
N LEU A 15 -12.50 -19.05 -5.05
CA LEU A 15 -13.05 -19.68 -3.85
C LEU A 15 -13.03 -18.69 -2.69
N CYS A 16 -14.18 -18.41 -2.12
CA CYS A 16 -14.33 -17.58 -0.94
C CYS A 16 -14.76 -18.48 0.23
N SER A 17 -13.78 -18.90 1.03
CA SER A 17 -14.04 -19.73 2.21
C SER A 17 -14.32 -18.92 3.47
N LEU A 18 -14.05 -17.60 3.44
CA LEU A 18 -14.24 -16.69 4.57
C LEU A 18 -14.78 -15.33 4.09
N PRO A 19 -15.61 -14.66 4.88
CA PRO A 19 -16.08 -13.33 4.57
C PRO A 19 -14.96 -12.28 4.79
N GLY A 20 -14.93 -11.27 3.91
CA GLY A 20 -14.13 -10.07 4.04
C GLY A 20 -12.70 -10.15 3.45
N PRO A 21 -12.18 -9.00 2.97
CA PRO A 21 -10.86 -8.91 2.31
C PRO A 21 -9.69 -9.23 3.24
N GLU A 22 -9.76 -8.82 4.51
CA GLU A 22 -8.72 -9.07 5.50
C GLU A 22 -8.52 -10.56 5.78
N ALA A 23 -9.60 -11.33 5.77
CA ALA A 23 -9.55 -12.77 5.96
C ALA A 23 -8.82 -13.45 4.80
N HIS A 24 -8.93 -12.92 3.57
CA HIS A 24 -8.26 -13.50 2.40
C HIS A 24 -6.73 -13.37 2.49
N VAL A 25 -6.20 -12.18 2.79
CA VAL A 25 -4.75 -11.97 2.90
C VAL A 25 -4.16 -12.80 4.04
N ASN A 26 -4.80 -12.82 5.20
CA ASN A 26 -4.37 -13.64 6.33
C ASN A 26 -4.37 -15.14 5.98
N THR A 27 -5.34 -15.58 5.20
CA THR A 27 -5.40 -16.95 4.69
C THR A 27 -4.22 -17.25 3.78
N VAL A 28 -3.94 -16.37 2.79
CA VAL A 28 -2.81 -16.54 1.86
C VAL A 28 -1.47 -16.52 2.60
N LEU A 29 -1.28 -15.58 3.53
CA LEU A 29 -0.07 -15.52 4.35
C LEU A 29 0.10 -16.78 5.22
N GLY A 30 -0.99 -17.29 5.78
CA GLY A 30 -0.97 -18.54 6.52
C GLY A 30 -0.55 -19.74 5.66
N TYR A 31 -0.99 -19.81 4.41
CA TYR A 31 -0.53 -20.82 3.45
C TYR A 31 0.95 -20.68 3.15
N LEU A 32 1.36 -19.47 2.79
CA LEU A 32 2.77 -19.21 2.45
C LEU A 32 3.68 -19.55 3.61
N ALA A 33 3.30 -19.20 4.84
CA ALA A 33 4.08 -19.54 6.03
C ALA A 33 4.34 -21.05 6.18
N VAL A 34 3.36 -21.88 5.86
CA VAL A 34 3.48 -23.34 5.92
C VAL A 34 4.27 -23.88 4.74
N VAL A 35 3.87 -23.53 3.51
CA VAL A 35 4.45 -24.10 2.27
C VAL A 35 5.90 -23.69 2.06
N THR A 36 6.28 -22.49 2.51
CA THR A 36 7.65 -21.97 2.37
C THR A 36 8.50 -22.14 3.64
N GLU A 37 7.95 -22.77 4.68
CA GLU A 37 8.60 -22.93 5.99
C GLU A 37 9.05 -21.58 6.61
N ARG A 38 8.26 -20.52 6.37
CA ARG A 38 8.49 -19.14 6.79
C ARG A 38 7.48 -18.73 7.88
N PRO A 39 7.72 -19.08 9.16
CA PRO A 39 6.79 -18.73 10.26
C PRO A 39 6.64 -17.21 10.45
N ASP A 40 7.61 -16.43 10.00
CA ASP A 40 7.57 -14.97 10.02
C ASP A 40 6.47 -14.37 9.11
N LEU A 41 5.95 -15.12 8.13
CA LEU A 41 4.80 -14.74 7.33
C LEU A 41 3.46 -15.03 8.00
N ALA A 42 3.46 -15.82 9.08
CA ALA A 42 2.21 -16.22 9.73
C ALA A 42 1.51 -15.00 10.37
N PRO A 43 0.23 -14.75 10.06
CA PRO A 43 -0.51 -13.67 10.73
C PRO A 43 -0.68 -14.00 12.22
N PRO A 44 -0.78 -12.96 13.08
CA PRO A 44 -0.88 -13.15 14.53
C PRO A 44 -2.17 -13.88 14.96
N GLN A 45 -3.20 -13.82 14.13
CA GLN A 45 -4.45 -14.55 14.30
C GLN A 45 -4.78 -15.26 12.99
N VAL A 46 -4.85 -16.58 13.04
CA VAL A 46 -5.23 -17.40 11.88
C VAL A 46 -6.63 -17.93 12.12
N THR A 47 -7.59 -17.40 11.37
CA THR A 47 -8.95 -17.96 11.37
C THR A 47 -8.92 -19.34 10.71
N PRO A 48 -9.54 -20.37 11.31
CA PRO A 48 -9.62 -21.69 10.71
C PRO A 48 -10.24 -21.63 9.30
N HIS A 49 -9.58 -22.23 8.32
CA HIS A 49 -10.03 -22.28 6.94
C HIS A 49 -9.61 -23.59 6.27
N LEU A 50 -10.17 -23.88 5.10
CA LEU A 50 -9.93 -25.13 4.35
C LEU A 50 -8.43 -25.41 4.15
N GLY A 51 -7.62 -24.39 3.95
CA GLY A 51 -6.21 -24.55 3.75
C GLY A 51 -5.45 -25.09 4.94
N GLN A 52 -5.87 -24.78 6.14
CA GLN A 52 -5.25 -25.37 7.32
C GLN A 52 -5.51 -26.89 7.41
N ALA A 53 -6.63 -27.33 6.86
CA ALA A 53 -6.91 -28.76 6.75
C ALA A 53 -6.00 -29.47 5.73
N LEU A 54 -5.60 -28.73 4.65
CA LEU A 54 -4.76 -29.28 3.58
C LEU A 54 -3.26 -29.16 3.85
N PHE A 55 -2.81 -28.05 4.45
CA PHE A 55 -1.39 -27.70 4.56
C PHE A 55 -0.88 -27.58 6.01
N GLY A 56 -1.77 -27.69 6.99
CA GLY A 56 -1.44 -27.54 8.40
C GLY A 56 -1.60 -26.10 8.91
N ARG A 57 -1.31 -25.91 10.20
CA ARG A 57 -1.38 -24.61 10.86
C ARG A 57 -0.01 -23.97 10.93
N PRO A 58 0.14 -22.69 10.55
CA PRO A 58 1.40 -22.00 10.74
C PRO A 58 1.64 -21.73 12.23
N SER A 59 2.90 -21.77 12.65
CA SER A 59 3.28 -21.26 13.96
C SER A 59 3.22 -19.73 13.94
N PRO A 60 2.69 -19.08 15.00
CA PRO A 60 2.67 -17.64 15.07
C PRO A 60 4.09 -17.05 15.00
N ALA A 61 4.26 -16.00 14.20
CA ALA A 61 5.52 -15.27 14.17
C ALA A 61 5.77 -14.53 15.50
N GLN A 62 7.03 -14.48 15.92
CA GLN A 62 7.42 -13.57 16.99
C GLN A 62 7.40 -12.13 16.44
N ARG A 63 6.66 -11.25 17.12
CA ARG A 63 6.64 -9.83 16.80
C ARG A 63 7.98 -9.17 17.16
N ARG A 64 8.53 -8.42 16.24
CA ARG A 64 9.67 -7.54 16.52
C ARG A 64 9.15 -6.20 17.02
N GLN A 65 9.91 -5.55 17.92
CA GLN A 65 9.53 -4.22 18.43
C GLN A 65 9.62 -3.14 17.36
N PHE A 66 10.49 -3.35 16.39
CA PHE A 66 10.70 -2.47 15.25
C PHE A 66 10.91 -3.29 13.98
N GLU A 67 10.25 -2.90 12.91
CA GLU A 67 10.40 -3.49 11.57
C GLU A 67 10.49 -2.37 10.55
N TYR A 68 11.48 -2.44 9.70
CA TYR A 68 11.65 -1.60 8.53
C TYR A 68 11.75 -2.49 7.30
N ASN A 69 10.83 -2.33 6.36
CA ASN A 69 10.78 -3.12 5.13
C ASN A 69 10.66 -2.18 3.94
N SER A 70 11.66 -2.16 3.09
CA SER A 70 11.65 -1.40 1.84
C SER A 70 11.63 -2.33 0.64
N PHE A 71 10.76 -2.03 -0.31
CA PHE A 71 10.55 -2.77 -1.54
C PHE A 71 10.72 -1.82 -2.73
N PRO A 72 11.96 -1.41 -3.07
CA PRO A 72 12.20 -0.38 -4.09
C PRO A 72 11.63 -0.73 -5.47
N ALA A 73 11.69 -2.01 -5.86
CA ALA A 73 11.11 -2.47 -7.11
C ALA A 73 9.57 -2.44 -7.13
N GLY A 74 8.94 -2.60 -5.97
CA GLY A 74 7.49 -2.49 -5.79
C GLY A 74 7.03 -1.07 -5.45
N GLY A 75 7.97 -0.19 -5.10
CA GLY A 75 7.70 1.21 -4.80
C GLY A 75 7.16 1.49 -3.40
N TYR A 76 7.31 0.60 -2.45
CA TYR A 76 6.77 0.78 -1.10
C TYR A 76 7.84 0.66 -0.02
N THR A 77 7.71 1.48 1.02
CA THR A 77 8.46 1.31 2.27
C THR A 77 7.50 1.35 3.45
N ALA A 78 7.61 0.35 4.33
CA ALA A 78 6.80 0.24 5.54
C ALA A 78 7.71 0.27 6.77
N VAL A 79 7.34 1.10 7.74
CA VAL A 79 7.93 1.14 9.09
C VAL A 79 6.87 0.75 10.09
N ARG A 80 7.19 -0.16 10.98
CA ARG A 80 6.30 -0.63 12.04
C ARG A 80 7.03 -0.62 13.37
N GLU A 81 6.40 -0.02 14.36
CA GLU A 81 6.90 0.05 15.73
C GLU A 81 5.82 -0.41 16.71
N TRP A 82 6.23 -1.11 17.75
CA TRP A 82 5.35 -1.39 18.89
C TRP A 82 5.83 -0.61 20.10
N ARG A 83 4.97 0.27 20.60
CA ARG A 83 5.20 1.03 21.83
C ARG A 83 4.09 0.73 22.81
N GLU A 84 4.43 0.29 24.02
CA GLU A 84 3.47 -0.06 25.09
C GLU A 84 2.41 -1.09 24.66
N GLY A 85 2.77 -2.00 23.74
CA GLY A 85 1.86 -3.02 23.20
C GLY A 85 0.99 -2.56 22.02
N GLU A 86 1.04 -1.28 21.67
CA GLU A 86 0.30 -0.68 20.56
C GLU A 86 1.16 -0.56 19.30
N GLU A 87 0.56 -0.78 18.14
CA GLU A 87 1.23 -0.73 16.84
C GLU A 87 1.15 0.67 16.24
N ASN A 88 2.30 1.21 15.83
CA ASN A 88 2.39 2.33 14.90
C ASN A 88 2.87 1.80 13.55
N LEU A 89 2.23 2.23 12.46
CA LEU A 89 2.56 1.78 11.12
C LEU A 89 2.54 2.96 10.15
N TRP A 90 3.63 3.13 9.43
CA TRP A 90 3.78 4.07 8.31
C TRP A 90 4.03 3.27 7.04
N VAL A 91 3.31 3.57 5.98
CA VAL A 91 3.59 3.03 4.64
C VAL A 91 3.60 4.21 3.68
N MET A 92 4.69 4.37 2.94
CA MET A 92 4.83 5.37 1.90
C MET A 92 4.95 4.69 0.53
N ASP A 93 4.13 5.14 -0.40
CA ASP A 93 4.29 4.83 -1.82
C ASP A 93 5.35 5.77 -2.42
N HIS A 94 6.35 5.22 -3.10
CA HIS A 94 7.35 5.99 -3.85
C HIS A 94 7.62 5.32 -5.20
N GLY A 95 6.72 4.46 -5.63
CA GLY A 95 6.84 3.65 -6.82
C GLY A 95 6.38 4.30 -8.11
N PRO A 96 6.58 3.60 -9.21
CA PRO A 96 5.99 3.96 -10.49
C PRO A 96 4.47 3.77 -10.45
N LEU A 97 3.75 4.58 -11.21
CA LEU A 97 2.31 4.49 -11.32
C LEU A 97 1.86 3.12 -11.89
N GLY A 98 1.09 2.39 -11.10
CA GLY A 98 0.37 1.19 -11.52
C GLY A 98 1.23 0.07 -12.12
N TYR A 99 0.58 -0.80 -12.89
CA TYR A 99 1.20 -2.01 -13.42
C TYR A 99 1.57 -1.88 -14.90
N LEU A 100 2.80 -2.26 -15.24
CA LEU A 100 3.38 -2.23 -16.58
C LEU A 100 3.35 -0.84 -17.26
N SER A 101 3.59 -0.81 -18.55
CA SER A 101 3.68 0.43 -19.33
C SER A 101 2.37 1.22 -19.43
N ILE A 102 1.24 0.55 -19.33
CA ILE A 102 -0.09 1.20 -19.36
C ILE A 102 -0.50 1.76 -18.00
N ALA A 103 0.23 1.42 -16.92
CA ALA A 103 -0.10 1.76 -15.55
C ALA A 103 -1.51 1.30 -15.15
N ALA A 104 -1.92 0.11 -15.61
CA ALA A 104 -3.20 -0.47 -15.27
C ALA A 104 -3.36 -0.55 -13.74
N HIS A 105 -4.58 -0.32 -13.27
CA HIS A 105 -4.96 -0.37 -11.85
C HIS A 105 -4.28 0.66 -10.94
N GLY A 106 -3.48 1.58 -11.48
CA GLY A 106 -2.84 2.64 -10.71
C GLY A 106 -3.82 3.76 -10.32
N HIS A 107 -3.49 4.48 -9.25
CA HIS A 107 -4.09 5.73 -8.83
C HIS A 107 -3.02 6.83 -8.85
N ALA A 108 -3.42 8.11 -8.94
CA ALA A 108 -2.47 9.23 -8.92
C ALA A 108 -2.06 9.58 -7.48
N ASP A 109 -1.52 8.61 -6.77
CA ASP A 109 -1.27 8.56 -5.32
C ASP A 109 0.22 8.53 -4.95
N THR A 110 1.12 8.74 -5.90
CA THR A 110 2.58 8.75 -5.67
C THR A 110 2.95 9.64 -4.49
N LEU A 111 3.79 9.14 -3.59
CA LEU A 111 4.13 9.68 -2.27
C LEU A 111 2.95 9.74 -1.29
N SER A 112 1.90 8.98 -1.51
CA SER A 112 0.84 8.84 -0.52
C SER A 112 1.35 8.16 0.75
N LEU A 113 0.79 8.58 1.88
CA LEU A 113 1.08 8.03 3.20
C LEU A 113 -0.12 7.30 3.76
N TRP A 114 0.11 6.09 4.21
CA TRP A 114 -0.83 5.34 5.01
C TRP A 114 -0.29 5.23 6.44
N LEU A 115 -1.09 5.62 7.44
CA LEU A 115 -0.63 5.81 8.82
C LEU A 115 -1.61 5.21 9.81
N HIS A 116 -1.10 4.38 10.72
CA HIS A 116 -1.76 3.98 11.95
C HIS A 116 -0.94 4.42 13.15
N ILE A 117 -1.63 4.92 14.17
CA ILE A 117 -1.03 5.29 15.45
C ILE A 117 -1.80 4.58 16.57
N ALA A 118 -1.07 3.92 17.46
CA ALA A 118 -1.62 3.14 18.57
C ALA A 118 -2.73 2.16 18.08
N GLY A 119 -2.46 1.44 17.00
CA GLY A 119 -3.37 0.47 16.38
C GLY A 119 -4.59 1.09 15.68
N ARG A 120 -4.71 2.43 15.64
CA ARG A 120 -5.84 3.13 15.04
C ARG A 120 -5.47 3.75 13.69
N PRO A 121 -6.34 3.64 12.67
CA PRO A 121 -6.12 4.31 11.40
C PRO A 121 -6.22 5.84 11.57
N VAL A 122 -5.22 6.55 11.06
CA VAL A 122 -5.13 8.03 11.07
C VAL A 122 -5.21 8.57 9.65
N LEU A 123 -4.36 8.04 8.75
CA LEU A 123 -4.43 8.29 7.32
C LEU A 123 -4.68 6.96 6.63
N VAL A 124 -5.75 6.88 5.87
CA VAL A 124 -6.16 5.68 5.13
C VAL A 124 -6.39 6.03 3.67
N ASP A 125 -6.27 5.06 2.81
CA ASP A 125 -6.65 5.21 1.41
C ASP A 125 -8.14 4.96 1.23
N ALA A 126 -8.78 5.74 0.34
CA ALA A 126 -10.20 5.65 0.06
C ALA A 126 -10.57 4.40 -0.76
N GLY A 127 -9.58 3.77 -1.41
CA GLY A 127 -9.76 2.61 -2.28
C GLY A 127 -10.42 2.96 -3.61
N THR A 128 -10.98 1.96 -4.26
CA THR A 128 -11.46 2.02 -5.66
C THR A 128 -12.89 2.51 -5.79
N TYR A 129 -13.75 2.22 -4.81
CA TYR A 129 -15.22 2.36 -4.83
C TYR A 129 -15.87 1.46 -5.89
N LEU A 130 -15.82 1.85 -7.17
CA LEU A 130 -16.33 1.04 -8.30
C LEU A 130 -15.25 0.84 -9.36
N TYR A 131 -15.03 -0.41 -9.73
CA TYR A 131 -13.96 -0.80 -10.62
C TYR A 131 -14.16 -0.34 -12.07
N HIS A 132 -15.32 -0.55 -12.68
CA HIS A 132 -15.55 -0.32 -14.11
C HIS A 132 -16.79 0.49 -14.45
N SER A 133 -17.75 0.63 -13.55
CA SER A 133 -19.04 1.27 -13.82
C SER A 133 -19.26 2.58 -13.06
N GLY A 134 -18.21 3.11 -12.43
CA GLY A 134 -18.32 4.22 -11.49
C GLY A 134 -18.54 5.61 -12.10
N GLY A 135 -18.44 5.77 -13.43
CA GLY A 135 -18.54 7.08 -14.06
C GLY A 135 -17.58 8.11 -13.42
N PRO A 136 -18.06 9.33 -13.05
CA PRO A 136 -17.22 10.35 -12.39
C PRO A 136 -16.60 9.90 -11.06
N TRP A 137 -17.22 8.97 -10.34
CA TRP A 137 -16.66 8.42 -9.10
C TRP A 137 -15.43 7.57 -9.34
N ARG A 138 -15.37 6.85 -10.46
CA ARG A 138 -14.17 6.10 -10.86
C ARG A 138 -12.96 7.04 -11.02
N GLU A 139 -13.14 8.18 -11.69
CA GLU A 139 -12.09 9.17 -11.85
C GLU A 139 -11.74 9.85 -10.51
N HIS A 140 -12.74 10.17 -9.69
CA HIS A 140 -12.54 10.80 -8.38
C HIS A 140 -11.65 9.96 -7.47
N PHE A 141 -11.95 8.66 -7.33
CA PHE A 141 -11.18 7.78 -6.44
C PHE A 141 -9.78 7.42 -6.97
N ARG A 142 -9.49 7.68 -8.23
CA ARG A 142 -8.15 7.55 -8.83
C ARG A 142 -7.37 8.87 -8.84
N ALA A 143 -8.02 9.97 -8.53
CA ALA A 143 -7.41 11.31 -8.56
C ALA A 143 -6.54 11.56 -7.34
N THR A 144 -5.49 12.38 -7.50
CA THR A 144 -4.57 12.73 -6.40
C THR A 144 -5.28 13.28 -5.16
N THR A 145 -6.39 14.01 -5.36
CA THR A 145 -7.19 14.58 -4.26
C THR A 145 -7.92 13.57 -3.40
N ALA A 146 -8.03 12.31 -3.83
CA ALA A 146 -8.61 11.22 -3.04
C ALA A 146 -7.58 10.53 -2.13
N HIS A 147 -6.31 10.87 -2.23
CA HIS A 147 -5.20 10.21 -1.55
C HIS A 147 -4.44 11.14 -0.59
N ASN A 148 -3.65 10.55 0.29
CA ASN A 148 -2.90 11.27 1.33
C ASN A 148 -1.56 11.80 0.79
N THR A 149 -1.59 12.51 -0.33
CA THR A 149 -0.43 13.12 -0.97
C THR A 149 -0.70 14.57 -1.35
N LEU A 150 0.32 15.30 -1.83
CA LEU A 150 0.19 16.69 -2.23
C LEU A 150 -0.58 16.79 -3.56
N SER A 151 -1.63 17.60 -3.58
CA SER A 151 -2.28 18.07 -4.82
C SER A 151 -2.02 19.56 -5.01
N ILE A 152 -1.58 19.96 -6.19
CA ILE A 152 -1.33 21.37 -6.54
C ILE A 152 -2.49 21.89 -7.37
N MET A 153 -3.23 22.86 -6.83
CA MET A 153 -4.38 23.52 -7.47
C MET A 153 -5.46 22.51 -7.95
N GLY A 154 -5.58 21.36 -7.29
CA GLY A 154 -6.50 20.29 -7.70
C GLY A 154 -6.08 19.50 -8.93
N VAL A 155 -4.87 19.74 -9.45
CA VAL A 155 -4.30 18.98 -10.57
C VAL A 155 -3.76 17.64 -10.07
N ASN A 156 -4.01 16.58 -10.83
CA ASN A 156 -3.47 15.27 -10.54
C ASN A 156 -1.98 15.19 -10.87
N SER A 157 -1.21 14.45 -10.08
CA SER A 157 0.20 14.14 -10.34
C SER A 157 0.39 13.31 -11.62
N SER A 158 -0.63 12.55 -12.00
CA SER A 158 -0.70 11.74 -13.24
C SER A 158 -2.02 12.00 -13.94
N THR A 159 -2.03 12.04 -15.28
CA THR A 159 -3.22 12.43 -16.04
C THR A 159 -4.03 11.24 -16.49
N ILE A 160 -5.26 11.14 -16.02
CA ILE A 160 -6.23 10.10 -16.40
C ILE A 160 -6.61 10.29 -17.89
N ALA A 161 -6.53 9.23 -18.69
CA ALA A 161 -6.89 9.22 -20.12
C ALA A 161 -8.01 8.21 -20.44
N GLY A 162 -8.56 7.55 -19.44
CA GLY A 162 -9.64 6.55 -19.56
C GLY A 162 -9.71 5.67 -18.32
N ALA A 163 -10.64 4.73 -18.30
CA ALA A 163 -10.90 3.90 -17.13
C ALA A 163 -9.67 3.15 -16.60
N PHE A 164 -8.74 2.77 -17.49
CA PHE A 164 -7.53 2.00 -17.16
C PHE A 164 -6.26 2.56 -17.82
N ASN A 165 -6.31 3.80 -18.34
CA ASN A 165 -5.22 4.40 -19.09
C ASN A 165 -4.81 5.76 -18.51
N TRP A 166 -3.54 6.12 -18.74
CA TRP A 166 -2.91 7.36 -18.33
C TRP A 166 -2.18 7.98 -19.50
N SER A 167 -2.37 9.27 -19.76
CA SER A 167 -1.64 10.03 -20.80
C SER A 167 -0.34 10.63 -20.27
N HIS A 168 -0.27 10.91 -18.97
CA HIS A 168 0.95 11.30 -18.26
C HIS A 168 1.04 10.48 -16.98
N LYS A 169 2.25 10.04 -16.63
CA LYS A 169 2.53 9.20 -15.46
C LYS A 169 3.67 9.82 -14.67
N ALA A 170 3.40 10.19 -13.42
CA ALA A 170 4.42 10.62 -12.48
C ALA A 170 5.44 9.48 -12.28
N GLN A 171 6.72 9.85 -12.30
CA GLN A 171 7.81 8.94 -12.00
C GLN A 171 8.22 9.11 -10.55
N GLY A 172 7.72 8.21 -9.71
CA GLY A 172 8.11 8.13 -8.31
C GLY A 172 9.46 7.44 -8.13
N ARG A 173 10.23 7.87 -7.16
CA ARG A 173 11.48 7.20 -6.76
C ARG A 173 11.82 7.43 -5.30
N LEU A 174 12.41 6.43 -4.70
CA LEU A 174 13.02 6.54 -3.38
C LEU A 174 14.35 7.28 -3.52
N LEU A 175 14.54 8.34 -2.72
CA LEU A 175 15.79 9.13 -2.71
C LEU A 175 16.74 8.68 -1.62
N ASN A 176 16.21 8.49 -0.42
CA ASN A 176 17.04 8.20 0.74
C ASN A 176 16.28 7.38 1.77
N THR A 177 17.01 6.52 2.47
CA THR A 177 16.52 5.78 3.63
C THR A 177 17.61 5.73 4.68
N VAL A 178 17.24 5.97 5.93
CA VAL A 178 18.11 5.77 7.09
C VAL A 178 17.36 4.89 8.08
N VAL A 179 18.04 3.90 8.62
CA VAL A 179 17.50 3.02 9.66
C VAL A 179 18.53 2.94 10.78
N GLY A 180 18.22 3.56 11.91
CA GLY A 180 19.01 3.49 13.14
C GLY A 180 18.32 2.65 14.20
N THR A 181 18.85 2.67 15.40
CA THR A 181 18.27 1.97 16.56
C THR A 181 17.05 2.67 17.14
N ASP A 182 16.96 3.98 16.98
CA ASP A 182 15.99 4.88 17.63
C ASP A 182 15.39 5.93 16.66
N HIS A 183 15.83 5.91 15.41
CA HIS A 183 15.36 6.82 14.38
C HIS A 183 15.32 6.12 13.01
N TRP A 184 14.48 6.62 12.13
CA TRP A 184 14.42 6.21 10.74
C TRP A 184 14.05 7.40 9.85
N LEU A 185 14.35 7.27 8.56
CA LEU A 185 14.01 8.26 7.55
C LEU A 185 13.65 7.56 6.26
N ILE A 186 12.61 8.05 5.62
CA ILE A 186 12.22 7.70 4.25
C ILE A 186 12.06 9.00 3.48
N GLU A 187 12.73 9.14 2.35
CA GLU A 187 12.58 10.28 1.47
C GLU A 187 12.34 9.83 0.04
N GLY A 188 11.28 10.34 -0.57
CA GLY A 188 10.94 10.07 -1.96
C GLY A 188 10.59 11.34 -2.72
N GLU A 189 10.64 11.28 -4.04
CA GLU A 189 10.18 12.35 -4.92
C GLU A 189 9.46 11.82 -6.15
N HIS A 190 8.68 12.68 -6.80
CA HIS A 190 8.14 12.44 -8.14
C HIS A 190 8.14 13.74 -8.97
N ASP A 191 8.11 13.57 -10.30
CA ASP A 191 8.13 14.64 -11.32
C ASP A 191 6.74 15.08 -11.80
N GLY A 192 5.66 14.51 -11.24
CA GLY A 192 4.29 14.68 -11.73
C GLY A 192 3.81 16.14 -11.89
N TYR A 193 4.45 17.09 -11.21
CA TYR A 193 4.14 18.53 -11.30
C TYR A 193 5.22 19.34 -12.00
N GLU A 194 6.26 18.72 -12.56
CA GLU A 194 7.36 19.44 -13.19
C GLU A 194 6.88 20.34 -14.33
N SER A 195 6.00 19.85 -15.20
CA SER A 195 5.44 20.63 -16.30
C SER A 195 4.58 21.81 -15.86
N LEU A 196 3.99 21.73 -14.67
CA LEU A 196 3.14 22.80 -14.11
C LEU A 196 3.93 23.86 -13.34
N THR A 197 4.95 23.42 -12.60
CA THR A 197 5.64 24.26 -11.59
C THR A 197 7.12 24.45 -11.86
N GLY A 198 7.74 23.60 -12.66
CA GLY A 198 9.19 23.49 -12.81
C GLY A 198 9.88 22.75 -11.65
N TYR A 199 9.11 22.14 -10.75
CA TYR A 199 9.65 21.48 -9.55
C TYR A 199 9.12 20.06 -9.38
N HIS A 200 9.92 19.22 -8.71
CA HIS A 200 9.50 17.91 -8.22
C HIS A 200 8.84 18.04 -6.84
N HIS A 201 7.84 17.22 -6.59
CA HIS A 201 7.32 17.02 -5.23
C HIS A 201 8.24 16.08 -4.47
N ARG A 202 8.69 16.49 -3.29
CA ARG A 202 9.49 15.67 -2.38
C ARG A 202 8.79 15.53 -1.04
N ARG A 203 8.76 14.31 -0.52
CA ARG A 203 8.25 14.00 0.81
C ARG A 203 9.29 13.27 1.63
N ARG A 204 9.44 13.69 2.88
CA ARG A 204 10.30 13.09 3.88
C ARG A 204 9.47 12.73 5.11
N LEU A 205 9.69 11.53 5.63
CA LEU A 205 9.17 11.01 6.89
C LEU A 205 10.34 10.67 7.81
N GLU A 206 10.22 11.03 9.08
CA GLU A 206 11.23 10.76 10.12
C GLU A 206 10.59 10.68 11.52
#